data_7096c7f41a0a93c95d5a7ec0a8ac4873
#
_entry.id   7096c7f41a0a93c95d5a7ec0a8ac4873
#
_cell.length_a   1.000
_cell.length_b   1.000
_cell.length_c   1.000
_cell.angle_alpha   90.00
_cell.angle_beta   90.00
_cell.angle_gamma   90.00
#
_symmetry.space_group_name_H-M   'P 1'
#
loop_
_entity.id
_entity.type
_entity.pdbx_description
1 polymer ?
#
loop_
_entity_poly.entity_id
_entity_poly.type
_entity_poly.pdbx_seq_one_letter_code
_entity_poly.pdbx_strand_id
1 'polypeptide(L)'
;RVVAGEPGSSDIVFGGDEDAWEAVAWTLKARFYMHWAEVDGNNYDLALAAAGNGISDASGNWTTMHSTTLKESNLWYQFNLDRSGYISSGNLIFDLDTDSDGLYTLGVDDPRLPLYFDRVEVCPVGLTCPGDQDPDLLYVGSPPGTDAIITLGGVDYADPGAAASQLLVVGQADYGHPIVSCAENQLIIAEAEYNVGTEANALTALQAALDCQEAYWASRGYTIDLGTVNPALTGPALLAEIMNQKYRALFLNVEYWNDYKRACL
;
A
#
# COMPACT_ATOMS: atom_id res chain seq x y z
N ARG A 1 21.99 11.69 -12.79
CA ARG A 1 22.25 13.13 -12.81
C ARG A 1 21.08 13.82 -13.48
N VAL A 2 20.36 14.67 -12.75
CA VAL A 2 19.33 15.54 -13.30
C VAL A 2 20.04 16.66 -14.07
N VAL A 3 19.56 16.99 -15.26
CA VAL A 3 20.15 18.03 -16.12
C VAL A 3 19.26 19.26 -16.04
N ALA A 4 19.86 20.38 -15.63
CA ALA A 4 19.16 21.64 -15.44
C ALA A 4 18.38 22.08 -16.68
N GLY A 5 17.11 22.47 -16.50
CA GLY A 5 16.26 23.04 -17.53
C GLY A 5 15.67 22.08 -18.57
N GLU A 6 15.89 20.78 -18.41
CA GLU A 6 15.36 19.75 -19.34
C GLU A 6 14.73 18.58 -18.55
N PRO A 7 13.58 18.09 -18.97
CA PRO A 7 12.80 18.34 -20.20
C PRO A 7 11.79 19.50 -20.13
N GLY A 8 11.79 20.32 -19.09
CA GLY A 8 10.88 21.45 -18.93
C GLY A 8 9.41 21.03 -18.98
N SER A 9 8.56 21.81 -19.66
CA SER A 9 7.13 21.53 -19.76
C SER A 9 6.75 20.26 -20.53
N SER A 10 7.73 19.56 -21.13
CA SER A 10 7.51 18.23 -21.73
C SER A 10 7.48 17.13 -20.67
N ASP A 11 7.95 17.40 -19.46
CA ASP A 11 7.81 16.51 -18.31
C ASP A 11 6.37 16.57 -17.80
N ILE A 12 5.63 15.50 -18.03
CA ILE A 12 4.23 15.38 -17.64
C ILE A 12 4.04 15.02 -16.16
N VAL A 13 5.13 14.69 -15.45
CA VAL A 13 5.08 14.27 -14.03
C VAL A 13 5.26 15.47 -13.11
N PHE A 14 6.40 16.15 -13.22
CA PHE A 14 6.76 17.26 -12.33
C PHE A 14 6.90 18.61 -13.08
N GLY A 15 6.54 18.65 -14.38
CA GLY A 15 6.61 19.89 -15.17
C GLY A 15 8.03 20.41 -15.38
N GLY A 16 9.04 19.55 -15.21
CA GLY A 16 10.46 19.91 -15.32
C GLY A 16 11.11 20.33 -14.00
N ASP A 17 10.46 20.04 -12.86
CA ASP A 17 11.03 20.30 -11.54
C ASP A 17 12.23 19.36 -11.30
N GLU A 18 13.42 19.94 -11.28
CA GLU A 18 14.67 19.20 -11.12
C GLU A 18 14.85 18.67 -9.71
N ASP A 19 14.44 19.43 -8.70
CA ASP A 19 14.56 19.06 -7.29
C ASP A 19 13.65 17.87 -6.98
N ALA A 20 12.45 17.83 -7.56
CA ALA A 20 11.54 16.68 -7.44
C ALA A 20 12.15 15.42 -8.06
N TRP A 21 12.73 15.52 -9.27
CA TRP A 21 13.43 14.39 -9.91
C TRP A 21 14.69 13.96 -9.15
N GLU A 22 15.41 14.90 -8.54
CA GLU A 22 16.58 14.57 -7.71
C GLU A 22 16.13 13.80 -6.47
N ALA A 23 15.05 14.21 -5.78
CA ALA A 23 14.51 13.51 -4.63
C ALA A 23 14.04 12.08 -5.00
N VAL A 24 13.38 11.92 -6.15
CA VAL A 24 13.01 10.59 -6.69
C VAL A 24 14.27 9.73 -6.89
N ALA A 25 15.31 10.28 -7.52
CA ALA A 25 16.54 9.55 -7.77
C ALA A 25 17.26 9.12 -6.48
N TRP A 26 17.21 9.95 -5.43
CA TRP A 26 17.76 9.61 -4.13
C TRP A 26 16.95 8.51 -3.43
N THR A 27 15.61 8.56 -3.47
CA THR A 27 14.75 7.48 -2.95
C THR A 27 14.99 6.16 -3.69
N LEU A 28 15.09 6.18 -5.02
CA LEU A 28 15.43 4.99 -5.82
C LEU A 28 16.81 4.43 -5.44
N LYS A 29 17.79 5.29 -5.20
CA LYS A 29 19.11 4.87 -4.75
C LYS A 29 19.05 4.20 -3.38
N ALA A 30 18.27 4.75 -2.45
CA ALA A 30 18.03 4.15 -1.13
C ALA A 30 17.37 2.77 -1.27
N ARG A 31 16.33 2.64 -2.10
CA ARG A 31 15.67 1.37 -2.43
C ARG A 31 16.67 0.32 -2.93
N PHE A 32 17.55 0.66 -3.84
CA PHE A 32 18.55 -0.28 -4.35
C PHE A 32 19.59 -0.68 -3.30
N TYR A 33 19.97 0.19 -2.39
CA TYR A 33 20.79 -0.21 -1.24
C TYR A 33 20.03 -1.19 -0.34
N MET A 34 18.74 -0.93 -0.06
CA MET A 34 17.91 -1.85 0.73
C MET A 34 17.83 -3.26 0.12
N HIS A 35 17.79 -3.40 -1.20
CA HIS A 35 17.78 -4.72 -1.86
C HIS A 35 19.01 -5.57 -1.50
N TRP A 36 20.12 -4.96 -1.13
CA TRP A 36 21.36 -5.63 -0.78
C TRP A 36 21.66 -5.65 0.72
N ALA A 37 20.82 -5.03 1.54
CA ALA A 37 21.11 -4.81 2.95
C ALA A 37 21.29 -6.11 3.75
N GLU A 38 20.52 -7.16 3.43
CA GLU A 38 20.66 -8.47 4.08
C GLU A 38 21.90 -9.27 3.61
N VAL A 39 22.47 -8.90 2.47
CA VAL A 39 23.70 -9.50 1.97
C VAL A 39 24.94 -8.79 2.52
N ASP A 40 24.88 -7.46 2.63
CA ASP A 40 25.91 -6.62 3.18
C ASP A 40 25.28 -5.50 4.01
N GLY A 41 25.33 -5.63 5.33
CA GLY A 41 24.72 -4.70 6.30
C GLY A 41 25.18 -3.24 6.16
N ASN A 42 26.33 -2.96 5.53
CA ASN A 42 26.74 -1.58 5.25
C ASN A 42 25.74 -0.85 4.32
N ASN A 43 24.92 -1.58 3.60
CA ASN A 43 23.89 -0.98 2.74
C ASN A 43 22.78 -0.30 3.54
N TYR A 44 22.55 -0.62 4.82
CA TYR A 44 21.62 0.13 5.66
C TYR A 44 22.10 1.58 5.88
N ASP A 45 23.39 1.78 6.15
CA ASP A 45 23.97 3.13 6.28
C ASP A 45 23.90 3.90 4.95
N LEU A 46 24.16 3.22 3.82
CA LEU A 46 24.08 3.82 2.50
C LEU A 46 22.63 4.17 2.12
N ALA A 47 21.68 3.31 2.48
CA ALA A 47 20.25 3.56 2.26
C ALA A 47 19.78 4.76 3.08
N LEU A 48 20.13 4.82 4.36
CA LEU A 48 19.80 5.92 5.26
C LEU A 48 20.36 7.26 4.75
N ALA A 49 21.63 7.28 4.35
CA ALA A 49 22.27 8.48 3.79
C ALA A 49 21.63 8.93 2.47
N ALA A 50 21.20 8.00 1.63
CA ALA A 50 20.52 8.31 0.38
C ALA A 50 19.08 8.81 0.64
N ALA A 51 18.31 8.10 1.48
CA ALA A 51 16.92 8.43 1.80
C ALA A 51 16.78 9.80 2.49
N GLY A 52 17.82 10.24 3.23
CA GLY A 52 17.86 11.59 3.81
C GLY A 52 17.81 12.73 2.79
N ASN A 53 18.05 12.45 1.51
CA ASN A 53 17.88 13.38 0.39
C ASN A 53 16.70 12.99 -0.52
N GLY A 54 15.95 11.97 -0.14
CA GLY A 54 14.83 11.45 -0.90
C GLY A 54 13.54 12.27 -0.75
N ILE A 55 12.45 11.71 -1.24
CA ILE A 55 11.13 12.35 -1.18
C ILE A 55 10.70 12.54 0.27
N SER A 56 10.46 13.80 0.66
CA SER A 56 10.13 14.17 2.05
C SER A 56 8.63 14.40 2.29
N ASP A 57 7.85 14.61 1.23
CA ASP A 57 6.42 14.87 1.31
C ASP A 57 5.66 14.28 0.11
N ALA A 58 4.33 14.19 0.23
CA ALA A 58 3.48 13.53 -0.75
C ALA A 58 3.43 14.22 -2.11
N SER A 59 3.76 15.52 -2.21
CA SER A 59 3.79 16.25 -3.48
C SER A 59 4.95 15.82 -4.38
N GLY A 60 6.02 15.28 -3.79
CA GLY A 60 7.16 14.71 -4.50
C GLY A 60 6.95 13.27 -4.99
N ASN A 61 5.79 12.67 -4.75
CA ASN A 61 5.52 11.30 -5.20
C ASN A 61 5.54 11.19 -6.72
N TRP A 62 6.34 10.26 -7.24
CA TRP A 62 6.24 9.87 -8.64
C TRP A 62 5.13 8.84 -8.80
N THR A 63 4.06 9.23 -9.48
CA THR A 63 2.90 8.37 -9.78
C THR A 63 2.75 8.14 -11.27
N THR A 64 2.14 7.02 -11.65
CA THR A 64 1.72 6.79 -13.03
C THR A 64 0.63 7.81 -13.42
N MET A 65 0.61 8.18 -14.70
CA MET A 65 -0.39 9.10 -15.24
C MET A 65 -1.43 8.32 -16.01
N HIS A 66 -2.69 8.45 -15.60
CA HIS A 66 -3.82 7.76 -16.23
C HIS A 66 -4.98 8.71 -16.48
N SER A 67 -5.88 8.35 -17.41
CA SER A 67 -7.11 9.06 -17.68
C SER A 67 -8.28 8.07 -17.78
N THR A 68 -9.50 8.60 -17.83
CA THR A 68 -10.71 7.78 -18.05
C THR A 68 -10.84 7.24 -19.47
N THR A 69 -9.92 7.63 -20.39
CA THR A 69 -9.87 7.09 -21.75
C THR A 69 -9.33 5.66 -21.70
N LEU A 70 -10.07 4.70 -22.26
CA LEU A 70 -9.81 3.26 -22.10
C LEU A 70 -8.34 2.85 -22.33
N LYS A 71 -7.67 3.42 -23.33
CA LYS A 71 -6.26 3.06 -23.66
C LYS A 71 -5.23 3.75 -22.78
N GLU A 72 -5.63 4.75 -22.00
CA GLU A 72 -4.79 5.53 -21.10
C GLU A 72 -5.13 5.23 -19.63
N SER A 73 -6.16 4.40 -19.40
CA SER A 73 -6.60 4.06 -18.07
C SER A 73 -5.62 3.14 -17.34
N ASN A 74 -5.74 3.10 -16.04
CA ASN A 74 -4.97 2.24 -15.16
C ASN A 74 -5.02 0.78 -15.61
N LEU A 75 -3.90 0.07 -15.58
CA LEU A 75 -3.82 -1.32 -16.07
C LEU A 75 -4.64 -2.29 -15.22
N TRP A 76 -4.78 -2.06 -13.92
CA TRP A 76 -5.66 -2.86 -13.07
C TRP A 76 -7.13 -2.67 -13.46
N TYR A 77 -7.54 -1.43 -13.75
CA TYR A 77 -8.87 -1.14 -14.28
C TYR A 77 -9.14 -1.88 -15.59
N GLN A 78 -8.22 -1.78 -16.55
CA GLN A 78 -8.35 -2.45 -17.85
C GLN A 78 -8.44 -3.96 -17.69
N PHE A 79 -7.61 -4.54 -16.82
CA PHE A 79 -7.62 -5.96 -16.57
C PHE A 79 -8.95 -6.41 -15.94
N ASN A 80 -9.45 -5.70 -14.92
CA ASN A 80 -10.71 -6.01 -14.28
C ASN A 80 -11.90 -5.86 -15.24
N LEU A 81 -11.84 -4.89 -16.16
CA LEU A 81 -12.87 -4.69 -17.17
C LEU A 81 -12.92 -5.85 -18.17
N ASP A 82 -11.75 -6.29 -18.65
CA ASP A 82 -11.64 -7.37 -19.63
C ASP A 82 -11.80 -8.77 -19.01
N ARG A 83 -11.46 -8.92 -17.75
CA ARG A 83 -11.32 -10.19 -17.04
C ARG A 83 -11.93 -10.12 -15.64
N SER A 84 -13.18 -9.68 -15.54
CA SER A 84 -13.89 -9.60 -14.25
C SER A 84 -13.83 -10.94 -13.49
N GLY A 85 -13.48 -10.89 -12.21
CA GLY A 85 -13.36 -12.06 -11.34
C GLY A 85 -12.07 -12.89 -11.48
N TYR A 86 -11.13 -12.49 -12.35
CA TYR A 86 -9.83 -13.19 -12.47
C TYR A 86 -8.82 -12.78 -11.41
N ILE A 87 -8.93 -11.56 -10.88
CA ILE A 87 -8.15 -11.08 -9.75
C ILE A 87 -9.12 -10.84 -8.62
N SER A 88 -8.90 -11.52 -7.52
CA SER A 88 -9.60 -11.33 -6.27
C SER A 88 -8.63 -10.81 -5.21
N SER A 89 -9.16 -10.09 -4.23
CA SER A 89 -8.41 -9.69 -3.05
C SER A 89 -7.93 -10.91 -2.29
N GLY A 90 -6.69 -10.82 -1.81
CA GLY A 90 -6.07 -11.88 -1.00
C GLY A 90 -6.11 -11.56 0.49
N ASN A 91 -5.06 -12.00 1.19
CA ASN A 91 -4.96 -11.88 2.65
C ASN A 91 -4.89 -10.44 3.19
N LEU A 92 -4.53 -9.45 2.36
CA LEU A 92 -4.45 -8.06 2.83
C LEU A 92 -5.77 -7.55 3.42
N ILE A 93 -6.91 -8.01 2.91
CA ILE A 93 -8.21 -7.64 3.49
C ILE A 93 -8.27 -8.02 4.97
N PHE A 94 -7.88 -9.25 5.32
CA PHE A 94 -7.91 -9.73 6.71
C PHE A 94 -6.90 -9.03 7.61
N ASP A 95 -5.87 -8.41 7.04
CA ASP A 95 -4.92 -7.59 7.77
C ASP A 95 -5.43 -6.16 7.99
N LEU A 96 -6.31 -5.68 7.13
CA LEU A 96 -6.94 -4.36 7.22
C LEU A 96 -8.25 -4.38 8.00
N ASP A 97 -9.00 -5.50 7.95
CA ASP A 97 -10.19 -5.81 8.75
C ASP A 97 -9.74 -6.43 10.08
N THR A 98 -9.48 -5.56 11.05
CA THR A 98 -8.76 -5.91 12.28
C THR A 98 -9.57 -6.82 13.21
N ASP A 99 -10.88 -6.69 13.24
CA ASP A 99 -11.78 -7.54 14.05
C ASP A 99 -12.38 -8.71 13.24
N SER A 100 -12.06 -8.78 11.95
CA SER A 100 -12.43 -9.88 11.05
C SER A 100 -13.94 -10.10 10.95
N ASP A 101 -14.72 -9.02 10.98
CA ASP A 101 -16.18 -9.08 10.84
C ASP A 101 -16.67 -8.82 9.41
N GLY A 102 -15.77 -8.43 8.50
CA GLY A 102 -16.06 -8.12 7.10
C GLY A 102 -16.70 -6.74 6.91
N LEU A 103 -16.76 -5.91 7.93
CA LEU A 103 -17.27 -4.56 7.89
C LEU A 103 -16.10 -3.56 8.07
N TYR A 104 -16.36 -2.30 7.81
CA TYR A 104 -15.41 -1.25 8.17
C TYR A 104 -15.93 -0.49 9.39
N THR A 105 -15.20 -0.61 10.49
CA THR A 105 -15.48 0.09 11.74
C THR A 105 -14.43 1.15 12.01
N LEU A 106 -14.83 2.42 11.96
CA LEU A 106 -13.93 3.55 12.18
C LEU A 106 -13.27 3.47 13.57
N GLY A 107 -11.93 3.57 13.58
CA GLY A 107 -11.14 3.50 14.81
C GLY A 107 -10.86 2.08 15.30
N VAL A 108 -11.31 1.06 14.59
CA VAL A 108 -10.99 -0.35 14.79
C VAL A 108 -10.17 -0.87 13.63
N ASP A 109 -10.69 -0.71 12.39
CA ASP A 109 -10.07 -1.19 11.18
C ASP A 109 -9.13 -0.17 10.55
N ASP A 110 -8.25 -0.68 9.71
CA ASP A 110 -7.34 0.15 8.94
C ASP A 110 -8.13 1.02 7.95
N PRO A 111 -8.00 2.34 7.98
CA PRO A 111 -8.79 3.25 7.14
C PRO A 111 -8.47 3.15 5.64
N ARG A 112 -7.46 2.36 5.24
CA ARG A 112 -7.17 2.04 3.84
C ARG A 112 -8.10 0.97 3.27
N LEU A 113 -8.76 0.17 4.12
CA LEU A 113 -9.67 -0.89 3.71
C LEU A 113 -10.71 -0.39 2.68
N PRO A 114 -11.52 0.64 2.95
CA PRO A 114 -12.51 1.16 2.02
C PRO A 114 -11.93 1.94 0.82
N LEU A 115 -10.62 2.16 0.78
CA LEU A 115 -9.94 2.76 -0.37
C LEU A 115 -9.38 1.70 -1.32
N TYR A 116 -8.95 0.58 -0.75
CA TYR A 116 -8.35 -0.49 -1.53
C TYR A 116 -9.40 -1.41 -2.13
N PHE A 117 -10.45 -1.72 -1.38
CA PHE A 117 -11.40 -2.79 -1.73
C PHE A 117 -12.85 -2.31 -1.66
N ASP A 118 -13.69 -2.88 -2.52
CA ASP A 118 -15.14 -2.74 -2.42
C ASP A 118 -15.73 -3.82 -1.50
N ARG A 119 -16.97 -3.59 -1.09
CA ARG A 119 -17.78 -4.61 -0.42
C ARG A 119 -18.57 -5.39 -1.46
N VAL A 120 -18.66 -6.68 -1.24
CA VAL A 120 -19.39 -7.59 -2.11
C VAL A 120 -20.57 -8.21 -1.38
N GLU A 121 -21.60 -8.56 -2.14
CA GLU A 121 -22.74 -9.32 -1.62
C GLU A 121 -22.34 -10.77 -1.40
N VAL A 122 -22.43 -11.23 -0.16
CA VAL A 122 -22.13 -12.61 0.23
C VAL A 122 -23.30 -13.25 0.94
N CYS A 123 -23.38 -14.57 0.83
CA CYS A 123 -24.46 -15.34 1.39
C CYS A 123 -23.93 -16.28 2.46
N PRO A 124 -24.46 -16.25 3.70
CA PRO A 124 -24.13 -17.22 4.71
C PRO A 124 -24.38 -18.66 4.27
N VAL A 125 -23.57 -19.59 4.74
CA VAL A 125 -23.72 -21.02 4.44
C VAL A 125 -25.10 -21.51 4.88
N GLY A 126 -25.80 -22.17 3.99
CA GLY A 126 -27.15 -22.72 4.24
C GLY A 126 -28.31 -21.77 3.94
N LEU A 127 -28.03 -20.54 3.52
CA LEU A 127 -29.04 -19.63 3.00
C LEU A 127 -29.02 -19.62 1.47
N THR A 128 -30.12 -19.23 0.84
CA THR A 128 -30.25 -19.08 -0.60
C THR A 128 -30.29 -17.61 -0.93
N CYS A 129 -29.22 -17.07 -1.53
CA CYS A 129 -29.18 -15.73 -2.09
C CYS A 129 -28.92 -15.82 -3.60
N PRO A 130 -29.41 -14.90 -4.42
CA PRO A 130 -30.25 -13.75 -4.12
C PRO A 130 -31.75 -14.10 -4.19
N GLY A 131 -32.54 -13.56 -3.29
CA GLY A 131 -34.01 -13.57 -3.39
C GLY A 131 -34.79 -13.63 -2.08
N ASP A 132 -34.20 -14.12 -1.00
CA ASP A 132 -34.95 -14.40 0.25
C ASP A 132 -34.45 -13.63 1.49
N GLN A 133 -33.28 -13.05 1.46
CA GLN A 133 -32.69 -12.27 2.55
C GLN A 133 -31.89 -11.11 1.95
N ASP A 134 -31.78 -9.99 2.65
CA ASP A 134 -30.82 -8.93 2.29
C ASP A 134 -29.41 -9.55 2.36
N PRO A 135 -28.69 -9.61 1.23
CA PRO A 135 -27.31 -10.11 1.25
C PRO A 135 -26.44 -9.17 2.10
N ASP A 136 -25.56 -9.74 2.90
CA ASP A 136 -24.58 -8.94 3.62
C ASP A 136 -23.57 -8.34 2.63
N LEU A 137 -23.32 -7.03 2.78
CA LEU A 137 -22.28 -6.33 2.01
C LEU A 137 -21.00 -6.30 2.84
N LEU A 138 -20.08 -7.23 2.56
CA LEU A 138 -18.88 -7.44 3.36
C LEU A 138 -17.60 -7.25 2.54
N TYR A 139 -16.50 -6.96 3.23
CA TYR A 139 -15.15 -7.08 2.70
C TYR A 139 -14.72 -8.55 2.77
N VAL A 140 -14.45 -9.14 1.62
CA VAL A 140 -14.18 -10.57 1.52
C VAL A 140 -12.89 -10.82 0.77
N GLY A 141 -11.91 -11.42 1.45
CA GLY A 141 -10.68 -11.90 0.85
C GLY A 141 -10.80 -13.37 0.42
N SER A 142 -10.09 -13.73 -0.65
CA SER A 142 -9.93 -15.11 -1.09
C SER A 142 -8.50 -15.57 -0.81
N PRO A 143 -8.28 -16.43 0.20
CA PRO A 143 -6.96 -17.01 0.42
C PRO A 143 -6.49 -17.79 -0.81
N PRO A 144 -5.21 -17.71 -1.22
CA PRO A 144 -4.71 -18.40 -2.40
C PRO A 144 -4.95 -19.92 -2.36
N GLY A 145 -5.56 -20.43 -3.43
CA GLY A 145 -5.75 -21.89 -3.61
C GLY A 145 -6.87 -22.51 -2.76
N THR A 146 -7.78 -21.73 -2.23
CA THR A 146 -8.92 -22.23 -1.46
C THR A 146 -10.25 -21.84 -2.06
N ASP A 147 -11.14 -22.83 -2.22
CA ASP A 147 -12.59 -22.65 -2.35
C ASP A 147 -13.23 -22.73 -0.95
N ALA A 148 -12.48 -22.29 0.08
CA ALA A 148 -12.84 -22.54 1.46
C ALA A 148 -13.96 -21.63 1.93
N ILE A 149 -14.78 -22.14 2.84
CA ILE A 149 -15.64 -21.34 3.70
C ILE A 149 -14.77 -20.36 4.47
N ILE A 150 -15.15 -19.09 4.47
CA ILE A 150 -14.57 -18.06 5.33
C ILE A 150 -15.53 -17.75 6.47
N THR A 151 -14.99 -17.45 7.62
CA THR A 151 -15.78 -17.04 8.80
C THR A 151 -15.52 -15.56 9.07
N LEU A 152 -16.56 -14.74 8.99
CA LEU A 152 -16.51 -13.30 9.30
C LEU A 152 -17.56 -13.00 10.36
N GLY A 153 -17.20 -12.30 11.42
CA GLY A 153 -18.11 -11.99 12.53
C GLY A 153 -18.77 -13.22 13.15
N GLY A 154 -18.16 -14.41 13.04
CA GLY A 154 -18.72 -15.69 13.52
C GLY A 154 -19.75 -16.33 12.58
N VAL A 155 -19.93 -15.82 11.38
CA VAL A 155 -20.82 -16.39 10.34
C VAL A 155 -19.96 -17.01 9.23
N ASP A 156 -20.33 -18.21 8.80
CA ASP A 156 -19.66 -18.91 7.71
C ASP A 156 -20.25 -18.52 6.34
N TYR A 157 -19.38 -18.15 5.42
CA TYR A 157 -19.72 -17.82 4.03
C TYR A 157 -19.03 -18.79 3.08
N ALA A 158 -19.76 -19.28 2.07
CA ALA A 158 -19.25 -20.24 1.11
C ALA A 158 -18.70 -19.55 -0.15
N ASP A 159 -17.63 -20.11 -0.69
CA ASP A 159 -17.03 -19.75 -1.99
C ASP A 159 -16.73 -18.24 -2.15
N PRO A 160 -15.79 -17.70 -1.38
CA PRO A 160 -15.38 -16.31 -1.55
C PRO A 160 -14.71 -16.03 -2.91
N GLY A 161 -14.25 -17.06 -3.61
CA GLY A 161 -13.54 -16.89 -4.90
C GLY A 161 -14.38 -16.24 -5.99
N ALA A 162 -15.70 -16.49 -6.02
CA ALA A 162 -16.61 -15.88 -6.98
C ALA A 162 -17.15 -14.51 -6.50
N ALA A 163 -17.05 -14.21 -5.20
CA ALA A 163 -17.60 -13.03 -4.57
C ALA A 163 -16.56 -12.22 -3.77
N ALA A 164 -15.26 -12.46 -3.99
CA ALA A 164 -14.23 -11.71 -3.29
C ALA A 164 -14.20 -10.24 -3.73
N SER A 165 -13.93 -9.37 -2.77
CA SER A 165 -13.79 -7.93 -2.98
C SER A 165 -12.81 -7.60 -4.10
N GLN A 166 -13.14 -6.61 -4.90
CA GLN A 166 -12.30 -6.10 -6.00
C GLN A 166 -11.63 -4.80 -5.58
N LEU A 167 -10.69 -4.33 -6.40
CA LEU A 167 -10.05 -3.04 -6.19
C LEU A 167 -11.06 -1.90 -6.37
N LEU A 168 -11.17 -1.00 -5.39
CA LEU A 168 -12.09 0.14 -5.45
C LEU A 168 -11.40 1.40 -5.97
N VAL A 169 -10.90 2.27 -5.08
CA VAL A 169 -10.28 3.54 -5.50
C VAL A 169 -8.99 3.31 -6.27
N VAL A 170 -8.14 2.40 -5.77
CA VAL A 170 -6.86 2.03 -6.42
C VAL A 170 -7.06 1.31 -7.76
N GLY A 171 -8.25 0.81 -8.03
CA GLY A 171 -8.65 0.19 -9.29
C GLY A 171 -9.39 1.11 -10.24
N GLN A 172 -9.54 2.41 -9.96
CA GLN A 172 -10.22 3.36 -10.86
C GLN A 172 -9.40 3.65 -12.12
N ALA A 173 -10.10 4.01 -13.19
CA ALA A 173 -9.49 4.24 -14.51
C ALA A 173 -8.38 5.30 -14.51
N ASP A 174 -8.56 6.36 -13.75
CA ASP A 174 -7.66 7.51 -13.64
C ASP A 174 -6.76 7.48 -12.39
N TYR A 175 -6.78 6.39 -11.65
CA TYR A 175 -5.91 6.25 -10.48
C TYR A 175 -4.44 6.17 -10.88
N GLY A 176 -3.66 7.18 -10.49
CA GLY A 176 -2.20 7.20 -10.61
C GLY A 176 -1.55 6.39 -9.51
N HIS A 177 -0.94 5.26 -9.89
CA HIS A 177 -0.28 4.37 -8.94
C HIS A 177 1.09 4.93 -8.53
N PRO A 178 1.42 5.01 -7.22
CA PRO A 178 2.73 5.46 -6.77
C PRO A 178 3.84 4.47 -7.19
N ILE A 179 4.82 4.98 -7.94
CA ILE A 179 6.02 4.21 -8.34
C ILE A 179 7.13 4.39 -7.31
N VAL A 180 7.32 5.63 -6.87
CA VAL A 180 8.24 6.02 -5.80
C VAL A 180 7.53 7.05 -4.93
N SER A 181 7.49 6.85 -3.63
CA SER A 181 6.71 7.70 -2.75
C SER A 181 7.45 8.16 -1.50
N CYS A 182 6.95 9.25 -0.92
CA CYS A 182 7.35 9.72 0.40
C CYS A 182 7.19 8.62 1.46
N ALA A 183 6.06 7.93 1.48
CA ALA A 183 5.81 6.85 2.43
C ALA A 183 6.87 5.75 2.32
N GLU A 184 7.22 5.33 1.10
CA GLU A 184 8.30 4.37 0.88
C GLU A 184 9.65 4.90 1.40
N ASN A 185 9.99 6.15 1.08
CA ASN A 185 11.24 6.76 1.53
C ASN A 185 11.34 6.77 3.06
N GLN A 186 10.27 7.16 3.75
CA GLN A 186 10.23 7.17 5.22
C GLN A 186 10.27 5.76 5.82
N LEU A 187 9.66 4.76 5.16
CA LEU A 187 9.74 3.36 5.59
C LEU A 187 11.14 2.76 5.38
N ILE A 188 11.87 3.19 4.33
CA ILE A 188 13.30 2.86 4.17
C ILE A 188 14.11 3.46 5.32
N ILE A 189 13.88 4.73 5.67
CA ILE A 189 14.55 5.37 6.81
C ILE A 189 14.23 4.61 8.10
N ALA A 190 12.95 4.27 8.35
CA ALA A 190 12.54 3.56 9.55
C ALA A 190 13.26 2.20 9.70
N GLU A 191 13.32 1.42 8.63
CA GLU A 191 14.01 0.12 8.64
C GLU A 191 15.53 0.28 8.80
N ALA A 192 16.14 1.24 8.11
CA ALA A 192 17.56 1.48 8.22
C ALA A 192 17.95 2.00 9.63
N GLU A 193 17.18 2.92 10.20
CA GLU A 193 17.37 3.40 11.58
C GLU A 193 17.19 2.28 12.62
N TYR A 194 16.27 1.35 12.39
CA TYR A 194 16.13 0.17 13.24
C TYR A 194 17.40 -0.70 13.23
N ASN A 195 18.05 -0.86 12.08
CA ASN A 195 19.20 -1.76 11.94
C ASN A 195 20.53 -1.12 12.32
N VAL A 196 20.76 0.16 11.99
CA VAL A 196 22.08 0.83 12.18
C VAL A 196 22.00 2.13 12.97
N GLY A 197 20.80 2.65 13.22
CA GLY A 197 20.59 3.89 13.97
C GLY A 197 20.00 3.66 15.35
N THR A 198 18.84 4.29 15.62
CA THR A 198 18.14 4.18 16.90
C THR A 198 16.66 3.86 16.70
N GLU A 199 16.06 3.08 17.61
CA GLU A 199 14.62 2.79 17.61
C GLU A 199 13.77 4.08 17.71
N ALA A 200 14.24 5.11 18.40
CA ALA A 200 13.56 6.39 18.49
C ALA A 200 13.47 7.10 17.13
N ASN A 201 14.54 7.08 16.35
CA ASN A 201 14.53 7.60 14.98
C ASN A 201 13.68 6.73 14.06
N ALA A 202 13.74 5.41 14.22
CA ALA A 202 12.89 4.48 13.46
C ALA A 202 11.39 4.74 13.71
N LEU A 203 10.97 4.96 14.96
CA LEU A 203 9.61 5.34 15.31
C LEU A 203 9.21 6.69 14.67
N THR A 204 10.11 7.66 14.68
CA THR A 204 9.88 8.98 14.08
C THR A 204 9.68 8.86 12.56
N ALA A 205 10.51 8.09 11.88
CA ALA A 205 10.39 7.86 10.45
C ALA A 205 9.13 7.03 10.11
N LEU A 206 8.77 6.05 10.95
CA LEU A 206 7.54 5.30 10.79
C LEU A 206 6.30 6.20 10.88
N GLN A 207 6.25 7.14 11.86
CA GLN A 207 5.18 8.13 11.92
C GLN A 207 5.16 9.00 10.65
N ALA A 208 6.30 9.50 10.21
CA ALA A 208 6.39 10.31 8.99
C ALA A 208 5.89 9.54 7.75
N ALA A 209 6.04 8.22 7.72
CA ALA A 209 5.49 7.39 6.63
C ALA A 209 3.96 7.37 6.65
N LEU A 210 3.34 7.29 7.83
CA LEU A 210 1.88 7.39 7.98
C LEU A 210 1.40 8.77 7.54
N ASP A 211 2.04 9.84 8.01
CA ASP A 211 1.71 11.22 7.64
C ASP A 211 1.82 11.44 6.11
N CYS A 212 2.82 10.84 5.45
CA CYS A 212 2.95 10.85 3.99
C CYS A 212 1.77 10.17 3.29
N GLN A 213 1.27 9.06 3.82
CA GLN A 213 0.12 8.37 3.25
C GLN A 213 -1.17 9.17 3.43
N GLU A 214 -1.39 9.73 4.62
CA GLU A 214 -2.54 10.60 4.87
C GLU A 214 -2.54 11.82 3.94
N ALA A 215 -1.39 12.49 3.77
CA ALA A 215 -1.22 13.60 2.85
C ALA A 215 -1.46 13.20 1.38
N TYR A 216 -1.00 12.02 0.97
CA TYR A 216 -1.25 11.48 -0.36
C TYR A 216 -2.75 11.27 -0.62
N TRP A 217 -3.46 10.63 0.30
CA TRP A 217 -4.90 10.41 0.17
C TRP A 217 -5.69 11.72 0.25
N ALA A 218 -5.29 12.64 1.11
CA ALA A 218 -5.88 13.97 1.19
C ALA A 218 -5.75 14.75 -0.13
N SER A 219 -4.61 14.64 -0.82
CA SER A 219 -4.41 15.26 -2.14
C SER A 219 -5.35 14.71 -3.23
N ARG A 220 -5.91 13.51 -3.00
CA ARG A 220 -6.89 12.83 -3.87
C ARG A 220 -8.33 13.02 -3.41
N GLY A 221 -8.57 13.80 -2.36
CA GLY A 221 -9.91 14.10 -1.83
C GLY A 221 -10.42 13.08 -0.80
N TYR A 222 -9.56 12.17 -0.32
CA TYR A 222 -9.89 11.22 0.72
C TYR A 222 -9.21 11.58 2.02
N THR A 223 -9.97 11.70 3.11
CA THR A 223 -9.41 11.93 4.45
C THR A 223 -9.37 10.60 5.18
N ILE A 224 -8.17 10.17 5.57
CA ILE A 224 -7.94 9.01 6.43
C ILE A 224 -7.13 9.44 7.64
N ASP A 225 -7.26 8.69 8.73
CA ASP A 225 -6.48 8.86 9.97
C ASP A 225 -5.83 7.50 10.28
N LEU A 226 -4.53 7.40 10.04
CA LEU A 226 -3.73 6.20 10.34
C LEU A 226 -3.26 6.18 11.79
N GLY A 227 -3.61 7.19 12.55
CA GLY A 227 -3.31 7.31 13.96
C GLY A 227 -1.86 7.61 14.27
N THR A 228 -1.50 7.40 15.51
CA THR A 228 -0.14 7.64 16.02
C THR A 228 0.55 6.32 16.29
N VAL A 229 1.77 6.18 15.79
CA VAL A 229 2.64 5.03 16.07
C VAL A 229 2.77 4.84 17.58
N ASN A 230 2.57 3.61 18.05
CA ASN A 230 2.74 3.29 19.47
C ASN A 230 4.21 3.52 19.88
N PRO A 231 4.51 4.51 20.75
CA PRO A 231 5.88 4.85 21.12
C PRO A 231 6.56 3.79 22.00
N ALA A 232 5.83 2.79 22.46
CA ALA A 232 6.37 1.69 23.24
C ALA A 232 6.85 0.50 22.38
N LEU A 233 6.71 0.57 21.05
CA LEU A 233 7.25 -0.45 20.16
C LEU A 233 8.78 -0.45 20.21
N THR A 234 9.36 -1.63 20.43
CA THR A 234 10.79 -1.86 20.49
C THR A 234 11.17 -3.23 19.92
N GLY A 235 12.43 -3.42 19.55
CA GLY A 235 12.96 -4.70 19.10
C GLY A 235 12.15 -5.31 17.94
N PRO A 236 11.96 -6.64 17.94
CA PRO A 236 11.25 -7.32 16.84
C PRO A 236 9.83 -6.81 16.60
N ALA A 237 9.14 -6.27 17.62
CA ALA A 237 7.79 -5.73 17.45
C ALA A 237 7.80 -4.43 16.64
N LEU A 238 8.82 -3.58 16.81
CA LEU A 238 9.00 -2.38 15.98
C LEU A 238 9.31 -2.75 14.53
N LEU A 239 10.22 -3.71 14.31
CA LEU A 239 10.52 -4.17 12.95
C LEU A 239 9.29 -4.77 12.27
N ALA A 240 8.53 -5.59 12.98
CA ALA A 240 7.29 -6.16 12.45
C ALA A 240 6.31 -5.07 12.02
N GLU A 241 6.13 -4.02 12.84
CA GLU A 241 5.26 -2.90 12.47
C GLU A 241 5.77 -2.13 11.26
N ILE A 242 7.08 -1.86 11.15
CA ILE A 242 7.68 -1.23 9.97
C ILE A 242 7.37 -2.06 8.71
N MET A 243 7.53 -3.39 8.78
CA MET A 243 7.30 -4.27 7.64
C MET A 243 5.81 -4.39 7.30
N ASN A 244 4.91 -4.40 8.30
CA ASN A 244 3.47 -4.35 8.09
C ASN A 244 3.06 -3.05 7.39
N GLN A 245 3.60 -1.91 7.81
CA GLN A 245 3.32 -0.64 7.16
C GLN A 245 3.88 -0.58 5.74
N LYS A 246 5.03 -1.20 5.45
CA LYS A 246 5.51 -1.38 4.08
C LYS A 246 4.53 -2.19 3.25
N TYR A 247 4.04 -3.30 3.77
CA TYR A 247 3.04 -4.15 3.10
C TYR A 247 1.79 -3.36 2.71
N ARG A 248 1.23 -2.63 3.66
CA ARG A 248 0.01 -1.85 3.46
C ARG A 248 0.23 -0.65 2.55
N ALA A 249 1.34 0.09 2.70
CA ALA A 249 1.65 1.28 1.93
C ALA A 249 2.04 0.97 0.47
N LEU A 250 2.72 -0.14 0.25
CA LEU A 250 3.22 -0.58 -1.05
C LEU A 250 2.27 -1.56 -1.74
N PHE A 251 1.00 -1.57 -1.37
CA PHE A 251 -0.01 -2.39 -2.03
C PHE A 251 -0.02 -2.14 -3.54
N LEU A 252 -0.01 -3.20 -4.32
CA LEU A 252 0.13 -3.21 -5.79
C LEU A 252 1.49 -2.72 -6.32
N ASN A 253 2.48 -2.45 -5.45
CA ASN A 253 3.83 -2.13 -5.85
C ASN A 253 4.72 -3.38 -5.74
N VAL A 254 5.58 -3.61 -6.75
CA VAL A 254 6.50 -4.75 -6.78
C VAL A 254 7.53 -4.73 -5.64
N GLU A 255 7.78 -3.57 -5.05
CA GLU A 255 8.78 -3.42 -3.97
C GLU A 255 8.40 -4.16 -2.70
N TYR A 256 7.10 -4.29 -2.41
CA TYR A 256 6.66 -5.16 -1.32
C TYR A 256 7.14 -6.62 -1.51
N TRP A 257 7.04 -7.15 -2.73
CA TRP A 257 7.53 -8.50 -3.03
C TRP A 257 9.05 -8.61 -2.89
N ASN A 258 9.78 -7.55 -3.23
CA ASN A 258 11.23 -7.49 -3.03
C ASN A 258 11.58 -7.46 -1.53
N ASP A 259 10.86 -6.68 -0.74
CA ASP A 259 11.02 -6.62 0.73
C ASP A 259 10.70 -7.98 1.37
N TYR A 260 9.59 -8.64 0.99
CA TYR A 260 9.22 -9.97 1.46
C TYR A 260 10.34 -11.00 1.21
N LYS A 261 10.87 -11.05 -0.01
CA LYS A 261 11.96 -11.99 -0.35
C LYS A 261 13.27 -11.67 0.40
N ARG A 262 13.57 -10.39 0.57
CA ARG A 262 14.79 -9.94 1.23
C ARG A 262 14.77 -10.23 2.73
N ALA A 263 13.68 -9.88 3.39
CA ALA A 263 13.57 -10.00 4.84
C ALA A 263 13.16 -11.42 5.31
N CYS A 264 12.93 -12.37 4.40
CA CYS A 264 12.47 -13.74 4.71
C CYS A 264 11.20 -13.77 5.60
N LEU A 265 10.27 -12.88 5.33
CA LEU A 265 9.02 -12.71 6.09
C LEU A 265 8.01 -13.81 5.77
#